data_9c26dfcfd6c46e954acd227825742cd4
#
_entry.id   9c26dfcfd6c46e954acd227825742cd4
#
_cell.length_a   1.000
_cell.length_b   1.000
_cell.length_c   1.000
_cell.angle_alpha   90.00
_cell.angle_beta   90.00
_cell.angle_gamma   90.00
#
_symmetry.space_group_name_H-M   'P 1'
#
loop_
_entity.id
_entity.type
_entity.pdbx_description
1 polymer ?
#
loop_
_entity_poly.entity_id
_entity_poly.type
_entity_poly.pdbx_seq_one_letter_code
_entity_poly.pdbx_strand_id
1 'polypeptide(L)'
;MRDETFEVQHDVLIRRVTPEQGVAYEHRCPVSTYRDLAFAAETHVGGFTLADLVTEVGCAWSRAAVALAFWKERGCVVQAGRRAHVAQDAFYEDTMIEFLALAQKTKGVQ
;
A
#
# COMPACT_ATOMS: atom_id res chain seq x y z
N MET A 1 21.98 -0.96 4.86
CA MET A 1 20.72 -0.19 4.73
C MET A 1 19.66 -1.04 4.04
N ARG A 2 18.43 -0.99 4.53
CA ARG A 2 17.33 -1.73 3.94
C ARG A 2 16.85 -1.05 2.66
N ASP A 3 16.70 -1.83 1.59
CA ASP A 3 16.14 -1.35 0.33
C ASP A 3 14.70 -1.82 0.17
N GLU A 4 13.85 -0.92 -0.25
CA GLU A 4 12.46 -1.23 -0.51
C GLU A 4 12.05 -0.58 -1.83
N THR A 5 11.46 -1.36 -2.72
CA THR A 5 10.98 -0.86 -4.01
C THR A 5 9.57 -1.30 -4.27
N PHE A 6 8.86 -0.52 -5.08
CA PHE A 6 7.48 -0.80 -5.49
C PHE A 6 7.37 -0.73 -7.00
N GLU A 7 6.58 -1.62 -7.57
CA GLU A 7 6.20 -1.57 -8.98
C GLU A 7 4.80 -2.13 -9.16
N VAL A 8 4.17 -1.84 -10.29
CA VAL A 8 2.89 -2.44 -10.67
C VAL A 8 3.07 -3.19 -11.97
N GLN A 9 2.74 -4.48 -11.96
CA GLN A 9 2.76 -5.34 -13.14
C GLN A 9 1.44 -6.10 -13.20
N HIS A 10 0.79 -6.08 -14.35
CA HIS A 10 -0.46 -6.81 -14.57
C HIS A 10 -1.50 -6.52 -13.47
N ASP A 11 -1.65 -5.23 -13.12
CA ASP A 11 -2.58 -4.74 -12.10
C ASP A 11 -2.30 -5.30 -10.70
N VAL A 12 -1.05 -5.67 -10.42
CA VAL A 12 -0.60 -6.13 -9.11
C VAL A 12 0.49 -5.21 -8.59
N LEU A 13 0.29 -4.65 -7.40
CA LEU A 13 1.31 -3.87 -6.70
C LEU A 13 2.29 -4.84 -6.05
N ILE A 14 3.56 -4.68 -6.37
CA ILE A 14 4.63 -5.57 -5.90
C ILE A 14 5.58 -4.77 -5.02
N ARG A 15 5.80 -5.25 -3.82
CA ARG A 15 6.77 -4.69 -2.87
C ARG A 15 7.93 -5.66 -2.76
N ARG A 16 9.14 -5.17 -3.03
CA ARG A 16 10.38 -5.96 -2.82
C ARG A 16 11.19 -5.31 -1.73
N VAL A 17 11.62 -6.11 -0.78
CA VAL A 17 12.42 -5.65 0.36
C VAL A 17 13.71 -6.46 0.40
N THR A 18 14.83 -5.75 0.41
CA THR A 18 16.15 -6.35 0.66
C THR A 18 16.61 -5.86 2.02
N PRO A 19 16.44 -6.67 3.08
CA PRO A 19 16.82 -6.25 4.41
C PRO A 19 18.32 -6.16 4.55
N GLU A 20 18.78 -5.39 5.54
CA GLU A 20 20.21 -5.27 5.83
C GLU A 20 20.80 -6.62 6.20
N GLN A 21 20.04 -7.43 6.93
CA GLN A 21 20.39 -8.80 7.27
C GLN A 21 19.20 -9.70 6.97
N GLY A 22 19.45 -10.89 6.48
CA GLY A 22 18.42 -11.84 6.14
C GLY A 22 18.17 -11.94 4.65
N VAL A 23 17.11 -12.64 4.27
CA VAL A 23 16.79 -12.95 2.88
C VAL A 23 15.84 -11.91 2.30
N ALA A 24 16.12 -11.49 1.07
CA ALA A 24 15.21 -10.63 0.33
C ALA A 24 13.86 -11.29 0.16
N TYR A 25 12.78 -10.50 0.21
CA TYR A 25 11.43 -11.04 0.03
C TYR A 25 10.58 -10.10 -0.81
N GLU A 26 9.50 -10.68 -1.33
CA GLU A 26 8.56 -9.97 -2.20
C GLU A 26 7.14 -10.30 -1.75
N HIS A 27 6.31 -9.27 -1.66
CA HIS A 27 4.89 -9.41 -1.38
C HIS A 27 4.09 -8.69 -2.45
N ARG A 28 2.84 -9.13 -2.67
CA ARG A 28 2.00 -8.63 -3.75
C ARG A 28 0.62 -8.27 -3.25
N CYS A 29 0.02 -7.27 -3.89
CA CYS A 29 -1.35 -6.84 -3.62
C CYS A 29 -2.07 -6.58 -4.94
N PRO A 30 -3.00 -7.45 -5.35
CA PRO A 30 -3.78 -7.22 -6.57
C PRO A 30 -4.61 -5.95 -6.47
N VAL A 31 -4.89 -5.32 -7.60
CA VAL A 31 -5.63 -4.05 -7.63
C VAL A 31 -7.00 -4.13 -6.97
N SER A 32 -7.70 -5.25 -7.09
CA SER A 32 -9.01 -5.41 -6.44
C SER A 32 -8.90 -5.33 -4.92
N THR A 33 -7.91 -6.03 -4.35
CA THR A 33 -7.65 -5.98 -2.90
C THR A 33 -7.18 -4.59 -2.50
N TYR A 34 -6.33 -3.97 -3.30
CA TYR A 34 -5.85 -2.61 -3.07
C TYR A 34 -7.01 -1.61 -2.96
N ARG A 35 -7.99 -1.71 -3.88
CA ARG A 35 -9.18 -0.86 -3.83
C ARG A 35 -9.99 -1.07 -2.56
N ASP A 36 -10.20 -2.33 -2.18
CA ASP A 36 -10.95 -2.64 -0.97
C ASP A 36 -10.26 -2.09 0.27
N LEU A 37 -8.94 -2.21 0.33
CA LEU A 37 -8.14 -1.66 1.41
C LEU A 37 -8.23 -0.14 1.47
N ALA A 38 -8.18 0.52 0.33
CA ALA A 38 -8.28 1.98 0.26
C ALA A 38 -9.65 2.48 0.74
N PHE A 39 -10.73 1.79 0.34
CA PHE A 39 -12.07 2.09 0.83
C PHE A 39 -12.17 1.93 2.34
N ALA A 40 -11.67 0.81 2.85
CA ALA A 40 -11.69 0.55 4.29
C ALA A 40 -10.93 1.64 5.06
N ALA A 41 -9.73 1.99 4.60
CA ALA A 41 -8.91 3.01 5.25
C ALA A 41 -9.60 4.37 5.28
N GLU A 42 -10.25 4.75 4.19
CA GLU A 42 -10.92 6.06 4.09
C GLU A 42 -12.04 6.23 5.11
N THR A 43 -12.68 5.14 5.52
CA THR A 43 -13.78 5.21 6.49
C THR A 43 -13.31 5.37 7.93
N HIS A 44 -12.04 5.18 8.21
CA HIS A 44 -11.49 5.28 9.58
C HIS A 44 -11.06 6.71 9.91
N VAL A 45 -12.00 7.53 10.34
CA VAL A 45 -11.74 8.94 10.68
C VAL A 45 -10.70 9.08 11.79
N GLY A 46 -10.71 8.19 12.77
CA GLY A 46 -9.79 8.21 13.91
C GLY A 46 -8.46 7.48 13.67
N GLY A 47 -8.19 7.11 12.43
CA GLY A 47 -7.00 6.33 12.09
C GLY A 47 -7.26 4.84 12.11
N PHE A 48 -6.33 4.07 11.59
CA PHE A 48 -6.46 2.63 11.44
C PHE A 48 -5.13 1.92 11.68
N THR A 49 -5.22 0.64 12.01
CA THR A 49 -4.04 -0.23 12.08
C THR A 49 -4.09 -1.22 10.92
N LEU A 50 -2.98 -1.91 10.70
CA LEU A 50 -2.96 -2.98 9.70
C LEU A 50 -3.98 -4.07 10.04
N ALA A 51 -4.13 -4.40 11.34
CA ALA A 51 -5.12 -5.37 11.79
C ALA A 51 -6.54 -4.96 11.44
N ASP A 52 -6.86 -3.67 11.58
CA ASP A 52 -8.19 -3.15 11.21
C ASP A 52 -8.49 -3.44 9.74
N LEU A 53 -7.54 -3.14 8.85
CA LEU A 53 -7.72 -3.33 7.42
C LEU A 53 -7.87 -4.81 7.05
N VAL A 54 -7.03 -5.65 7.65
CA VAL A 54 -7.08 -7.11 7.40
C VAL A 54 -8.43 -7.67 7.81
N THR A 55 -8.92 -7.26 8.98
CA THR A 55 -10.21 -7.73 9.50
C THR A 55 -11.38 -7.29 8.62
N GLU A 56 -11.40 -6.02 8.22
CA GLU A 56 -12.50 -5.47 7.42
C GLU A 56 -12.54 -6.03 6.01
N VAL A 57 -11.38 -6.11 5.36
CA VAL A 57 -11.30 -6.56 3.97
C VAL A 57 -11.30 -8.07 3.87
N GLY A 58 -10.79 -8.75 4.90
CA GLY A 58 -10.70 -10.20 4.89
C GLY A 58 -9.59 -10.70 3.97
N CYS A 59 -8.48 -9.98 3.90
CA CYS A 59 -7.35 -10.35 3.05
C CYS A 59 -6.16 -10.82 3.88
N ALA A 60 -5.15 -11.35 3.20
CA ALA A 60 -3.90 -11.75 3.85
C ALA A 60 -3.14 -10.53 4.38
N TRP A 61 -2.44 -10.70 5.50
CA TRP A 61 -1.61 -9.64 6.09
C TRP A 61 -0.59 -9.08 5.11
N SER A 62 0.03 -9.94 4.32
CA SER A 62 1.04 -9.52 3.36
C SER A 62 0.47 -8.54 2.32
N ARG A 63 -0.77 -8.76 1.88
CA ARG A 63 -1.41 -7.87 0.92
C ARG A 63 -1.69 -6.49 1.52
N ALA A 64 -2.25 -6.47 2.72
CA ALA A 64 -2.53 -5.21 3.42
C ALA A 64 -1.23 -4.48 3.75
N ALA A 65 -0.18 -5.21 4.13
CA ALA A 65 1.12 -4.61 4.43
C ALA A 65 1.74 -3.94 3.20
N VAL A 66 1.58 -4.53 2.02
CA VAL A 66 2.07 -3.93 0.76
C VAL A 66 1.40 -2.58 0.52
N ALA A 67 0.07 -2.55 0.60
CA ALA A 67 -0.69 -1.31 0.37
C ALA A 67 -0.30 -0.23 1.38
N LEU A 68 -0.26 -0.57 2.66
CA LEU A 68 0.07 0.41 3.69
C LEU A 68 1.50 0.96 3.53
N ALA A 69 2.47 0.09 3.22
CA ALA A 69 3.85 0.51 3.00
C ALA A 69 3.96 1.47 1.81
N PHE A 70 3.22 1.17 0.73
CA PHE A 70 3.18 2.02 -0.45
C PHE A 70 2.57 3.39 -0.12
N TRP A 71 1.45 3.41 0.59
CA TRP A 71 0.80 4.67 1.00
C TRP A 71 1.71 5.53 1.88
N LYS A 72 2.48 4.90 2.76
CA LYS A 72 3.45 5.62 3.59
C LYS A 72 4.55 6.24 2.75
N GLU A 73 5.08 5.48 1.81
CA GLU A 73 6.13 5.97 0.91
C GLU A 73 5.63 7.16 0.08
N ARG A 74 4.38 7.09 -0.40
CA ARG A 74 3.82 8.13 -1.26
C ARG A 74 3.19 9.29 -0.49
N GLY A 75 3.20 9.23 0.84
CA GLY A 75 2.66 10.31 1.66
C GLY A 75 1.14 10.37 1.69
N CYS A 76 0.46 9.26 1.33
CA CYS A 76 -1.00 9.20 1.40
C CYS A 76 -1.50 9.05 2.84
N VAL A 77 -0.68 8.53 3.72
CA VAL A 77 -0.99 8.36 5.15
C VAL A 77 0.11 8.96 6.01
N VAL A 78 -0.27 9.33 7.23
CA VAL A 78 0.64 9.84 8.25
C VAL A 78 0.58 8.88 9.42
N GLN A 79 1.75 8.40 9.86
CA GLN A 79 1.84 7.51 11.02
C GLN A 79 1.84 8.34 12.30
N ALA A 80 0.95 8.01 13.23
CA ALA A 80 0.87 8.64 14.54
C ALA A 80 0.73 7.54 15.58
N GLY A 81 1.83 7.23 16.29
CA GLY A 81 1.87 6.11 17.21
C GLY A 81 1.64 4.81 16.48
N ARG A 82 0.63 4.03 16.91
CA ARG A 82 0.33 2.72 16.30
C ARG A 82 -0.65 2.81 15.14
N ARG A 83 -1.24 3.99 14.90
CA ARG A 83 -2.26 4.17 13.87
C ARG A 83 -1.73 4.99 12.71
N ALA A 84 -2.19 4.65 11.51
CA ALA A 84 -1.99 5.48 10.35
C ALA A 84 -3.26 6.31 10.12
N HIS A 85 -3.11 7.52 9.64
CA HIS A 85 -4.22 8.41 9.35
C HIS A 85 -4.12 8.84 7.89
N VAL A 86 -5.28 9.00 7.24
CA VAL A 86 -5.28 9.54 5.88
C VAL A 86 -4.73 10.96 5.92
N ALA A 87 -3.87 11.29 4.96
CA ALA A 87 -3.20 12.58 4.92
C ALA A 87 -4.12 13.70 4.44
N GLN A 88 -5.07 13.37 3.57
CA GLN A 88 -5.98 14.34 2.96
C GLN A 88 -7.32 13.69 2.68
N ASP A 89 -8.33 14.53 2.46
CA ASP A 89 -9.62 14.07 1.98
C ASP A 89 -9.44 13.43 0.59
N ALA A 90 -10.41 12.65 0.14
CA ALA A 90 -10.34 11.93 -1.13
C ALA A 90 -9.19 10.90 -1.16
N PHE A 91 -8.97 10.23 -0.05
CA PHE A 91 -7.90 9.23 0.11
C PHE A 91 -7.96 8.14 -0.96
N TYR A 92 -9.16 7.60 -1.23
CA TYR A 92 -9.32 6.55 -2.24
C TYR A 92 -8.80 7.01 -3.60
N GLU A 93 -9.19 8.22 -4.01
CA GLU A 93 -8.76 8.77 -5.30
C GLU A 93 -7.26 8.98 -5.33
N ASP A 94 -6.69 9.53 -4.27
CA ASP A 94 -5.25 9.77 -4.18
C ASP A 94 -4.46 8.48 -4.29
N THR A 95 -4.88 7.43 -3.58
CA THR A 95 -4.19 6.14 -3.62
C THR A 95 -4.31 5.47 -4.97
N MET A 96 -5.45 5.63 -5.65
CA MET A 96 -5.61 5.10 -7.00
C MET A 96 -4.76 5.86 -8.02
N ILE A 97 -4.63 7.16 -7.87
CA ILE A 97 -3.75 7.96 -8.73
C ILE A 97 -2.31 7.47 -8.60
N GLU A 98 -1.84 7.23 -7.37
CA GLU A 98 -0.48 6.73 -7.15
C GLU A 98 -0.27 5.34 -7.75
N PHE A 99 -1.27 4.46 -7.60
CA PHE A 99 -1.21 3.13 -8.19
C PHE A 99 -1.11 3.21 -9.72
N LEU A 100 -1.97 4.02 -10.34
CA LEU A 100 -2.01 4.17 -11.79
C LEU A 100 -0.74 4.85 -12.33
N ALA A 101 -0.22 5.83 -11.61
CA ALA A 101 1.04 6.48 -11.97
C ALA A 101 2.19 5.48 -12.00
N LEU A 102 2.24 4.59 -11.02
CA LEU A 102 3.26 3.55 -10.96
C LEU A 102 3.08 2.53 -12.09
N ALA A 103 1.83 2.17 -12.41
CA ALA A 103 1.52 1.26 -13.51
C ALA A 103 1.96 1.87 -14.87
N GLN A 104 1.72 3.16 -15.06
CA GLN A 104 2.13 3.89 -16.25
C GLN A 104 3.65 3.92 -16.39
N LYS A 105 4.35 4.14 -15.31
CA LYS A 105 5.81 4.17 -15.30
C LYS A 105 6.38 2.83 -15.76
N THR A 106 5.80 1.73 -15.31
CA THR A 106 6.23 0.39 -15.72
C THR A 106 6.03 0.18 -17.22
N LYS A 107 4.89 0.62 -17.75
CA LYS A 107 4.61 0.51 -19.19
C LYS A 107 5.49 1.42 -20.03
N GLY A 108 5.85 2.59 -19.50
CA GLY A 108 6.65 3.58 -20.21
C GLY A 108 8.12 3.23 -20.35
N VAL A 109 8.59 2.18 -19.72
CA VAL A 109 10.00 1.76 -19.74
C VAL A 109 10.30 0.77 -20.86
N GLN A 110 9.43 0.61 -21.80
CA GLN A 110 9.62 -0.31 -22.91
C GLN A 110 10.66 0.17 -23.91
#